data_aca1a9fb69e3885611ed7838e9cd094e
#
_entry.id   aca1a9fb69e3885611ed7838e9cd094e
#
_cell.length_a   1.000
_cell.length_b   1.000
_cell.length_c   1.000
_cell.angle_alpha   90.00
_cell.angle_beta   90.00
_cell.angle_gamma   90.00
#
_symmetry.space_group_name_H-M   'P 1'
#
loop_
_entity.id
_entity.type
_entity.pdbx_description
1 polymer ?
#
loop_
_entity_poly.entity_id
_entity_poly.type
_entity_poly.pdbx_seq_one_letter_code
_entity_poly.pdbx_strand_id
1 'polypeptide(L)'
;LLAPMPTASTSQILGNNECFEPYTTNIYLRRTLAGEFVVVNKHLVNDLKERGLWSKEMKDLMVKANGSVQNIIDIPDDLKELYKTVWEMSQKTIIDMAADRGVYIDQSQSMNLFVESPTISKLSSMHMYAWKTGLKTGMYYLRSKAKSRPIQFSLEAECSMCSA
;
A
#
# COMPACT_ATOMS: atom_id res chain seq x y z
N LEU A 1 -15.39 -12.72 21.33
CA LEU A 1 -15.48 -11.27 21.01
C LEU A 1 -14.30 -10.87 20.14
N LEU A 2 -14.55 -10.24 18.99
CA LEU A 2 -13.56 -9.84 18.01
C LEU A 2 -13.56 -8.31 17.84
N ALA A 3 -12.34 -7.73 17.80
CA ALA A 3 -12.11 -6.31 17.60
C ALA A 3 -10.82 -6.12 16.78
N PRO A 4 -10.87 -6.03 15.44
CA PRO A 4 -9.69 -5.83 14.62
C PRO A 4 -9.02 -4.49 14.89
N MET A 5 -7.77 -4.56 15.31
CA MET A 5 -6.94 -3.40 15.64
C MET A 5 -6.04 -2.99 14.46
N PRO A 6 -5.43 -1.79 14.47
CA PRO A 6 -4.60 -1.29 13.34
C PRO A 6 -3.33 -2.10 13.10
N THR A 7 -2.79 -2.79 14.11
CA THR A 7 -1.57 -3.63 14.04
C THR A 7 -0.30 -2.92 13.56
N ALA A 8 -0.17 -1.62 13.76
CA ALA A 8 0.90 -0.78 13.21
C ALA A 8 2.32 -1.27 13.53
N SER A 9 2.56 -1.77 14.75
CA SER A 9 3.86 -2.31 15.16
C SER A 9 3.93 -3.83 14.97
N THR A 10 2.87 -4.55 15.32
CA THR A 10 2.81 -6.01 15.27
C THR A 10 2.95 -6.52 13.84
N SER A 11 2.30 -5.87 12.86
CA SER A 11 2.43 -6.22 11.45
C SER A 11 3.88 -6.10 10.97
N GLN A 12 4.59 -5.07 11.40
CA GLN A 12 5.99 -4.85 11.03
C GLN A 12 6.91 -5.93 11.61
N ILE A 13 6.68 -6.35 12.86
CA ILE A 13 7.46 -7.42 13.51
C ILE A 13 7.26 -8.74 12.77
N LEU A 14 6.03 -9.03 12.35
CA LEU A 14 5.67 -10.27 11.64
C LEU A 14 5.92 -10.21 10.13
N GLY A 15 6.35 -9.06 9.59
CA GLY A 15 6.55 -8.86 8.16
C GLY A 15 5.26 -8.93 7.34
N ASN A 16 4.15 -8.50 7.92
CA ASN A 16 2.83 -8.42 7.28
C ASN A 16 2.43 -6.97 7.02
N ASN A 17 1.33 -6.77 6.27
CA ASN A 17 0.72 -5.46 6.11
C ASN A 17 -0.13 -5.08 7.32
N GLU A 18 -0.34 -3.77 7.52
CA GLU A 18 -1.23 -3.26 8.57
C GLU A 18 -2.69 -3.47 8.20
N CYS A 19 -3.55 -3.63 9.19
CA CYS A 19 -5.01 -3.80 9.02
C CYS A 19 -5.36 -4.92 8.02
N PHE A 20 -6.49 -4.73 7.33
CA PHE A 20 -6.98 -5.60 6.26
C PHE A 20 -6.89 -4.93 4.89
N GLU A 21 -6.27 -3.76 4.81
CA GLU A 21 -6.15 -3.01 3.55
C GLU A 21 -5.02 -3.57 2.67
N PRO A 22 -5.09 -3.33 1.36
CA PRO A 22 -3.98 -3.59 0.45
C PRO A 22 -2.74 -2.76 0.79
N TYR A 23 -1.59 -3.15 0.29
CA TYR A 23 -0.36 -2.37 0.47
C TYR A 23 -0.49 -0.97 -0.12
N THR A 24 0.05 0.03 0.59
CA THR A 24 0.11 1.42 0.10
C THR A 24 1.15 1.59 -1.00
N THR A 25 2.16 0.72 -1.02
CA THR A 25 3.23 0.68 -2.01
C THR A 25 3.93 -0.67 -1.95
N ASN A 26 4.40 -1.18 -3.08
CA ASN A 26 5.13 -2.45 -3.12
C ASN A 26 6.64 -2.30 -2.80
N ILE A 27 7.16 -1.07 -2.75
CA ILE A 27 8.53 -0.78 -2.33
C ILE A 27 8.59 0.58 -1.63
N TYR A 28 9.28 0.66 -0.50
CA TYR A 28 9.47 1.91 0.23
C TYR A 28 10.77 1.93 1.03
N LEU A 29 11.21 3.12 1.38
CA LEU A 29 12.35 3.33 2.26
C LEU A 29 11.86 3.48 3.70
N ARG A 30 12.31 2.60 4.57
CA ARG A 30 12.05 2.68 6.01
C ARG A 30 13.23 3.31 6.71
N ARG A 31 12.97 4.43 7.36
CA ARG A 31 13.95 5.13 8.22
C ARG A 31 13.74 4.70 9.67
N THR A 32 14.81 4.28 10.30
CA THR A 32 14.87 3.94 11.73
C THR A 32 16.08 4.61 12.37
N LEU A 33 16.19 4.54 13.70
CA LEU A 33 17.39 5.01 14.41
C LEU A 33 18.66 4.24 13.99
N ALA A 34 18.51 3.00 13.53
CA ALA A 34 19.62 2.16 13.07
C ALA A 34 20.02 2.39 11.60
N GLY A 35 19.25 3.20 10.84
CA GLY A 35 19.55 3.50 9.43
C GLY A 35 18.32 3.45 8.53
N GLU A 36 18.59 3.47 7.23
CA GLU A 36 17.58 3.42 6.17
C GLU A 36 17.59 2.05 5.50
N PHE A 37 16.40 1.47 5.36
CA PHE A 37 16.22 0.12 4.82
C PHE A 37 15.19 0.14 3.69
N VAL A 38 15.54 -0.43 2.55
CA VAL A 38 14.58 -0.66 1.46
C VAL A 38 13.73 -1.87 1.82
N VAL A 39 12.43 -1.66 1.93
CA VAL A 39 11.45 -2.73 2.17
C VAL A 39 10.65 -2.96 0.90
N VAL A 40 10.58 -4.21 0.48
CA VAL A 40 9.85 -4.63 -0.72
C VAL A 40 8.78 -5.63 -0.33
N ASN A 41 7.65 -5.61 -1.03
CA ASN A 41 6.63 -6.63 -0.89
C ASN A 41 7.20 -8.01 -1.25
N LYS A 42 7.43 -8.85 -0.23
CA LYS A 42 8.08 -10.17 -0.37
C LYS A 42 7.33 -11.10 -1.32
N HIS A 43 6.00 -11.01 -1.36
CA HIS A 43 5.16 -11.85 -2.21
C HIS A 43 5.38 -11.49 -3.69
N LEU A 44 5.32 -10.20 -4.02
CA LEU A 44 5.63 -9.72 -5.38
C LEU A 44 7.04 -10.13 -5.83
N VAL A 45 8.04 -9.99 -4.95
CA VAL A 45 9.42 -10.39 -5.27
C VAL A 45 9.51 -11.88 -5.58
N ASN A 46 8.82 -12.73 -4.80
CA ASN A 46 8.81 -14.17 -5.03
C ASN A 46 8.17 -14.51 -6.37
N ASP A 47 6.99 -13.97 -6.68
CA ASP A 47 6.30 -14.21 -7.94
C ASP A 47 7.12 -13.70 -9.14
N LEU A 48 7.79 -12.55 -9.02
CA LEU A 48 8.68 -12.04 -10.06
C LEU A 48 9.92 -12.93 -10.24
N LYS A 49 10.47 -13.51 -9.15
CA LYS A 49 11.59 -14.46 -9.22
C LYS A 49 11.18 -15.76 -9.89
N GLU A 50 10.03 -16.31 -9.54
CA GLU A 50 9.49 -17.54 -10.15
C GLU A 50 9.29 -17.38 -11.66
N ARG A 51 8.98 -16.17 -12.11
CA ARG A 51 8.82 -15.85 -13.54
C ARG A 51 10.11 -15.36 -14.21
N GLY A 52 11.23 -15.29 -13.49
CA GLY A 52 12.51 -14.81 -14.02
C GLY A 52 12.55 -13.30 -14.33
N LEU A 53 11.62 -12.52 -13.76
CA LEU A 53 11.47 -11.07 -14.02
C LEU A 53 12.16 -10.19 -12.97
N TRP A 54 12.63 -10.78 -11.86
CA TRP A 54 13.26 -10.01 -10.79
C TRP A 54 14.70 -9.67 -11.13
N SER A 55 15.00 -8.40 -11.28
CA SER A 55 16.33 -7.85 -11.55
C SER A 55 16.55 -6.52 -10.83
N LYS A 56 17.76 -5.95 -10.93
CA LYS A 56 18.07 -4.61 -10.44
C LYS A 56 17.24 -3.56 -11.20
N GLU A 57 17.15 -3.72 -12.51
CA GLU A 57 16.38 -2.85 -13.40
C GLU A 57 14.89 -2.86 -13.03
N MET A 58 14.32 -4.03 -12.76
CA MET A 58 12.93 -4.18 -12.31
C MET A 58 12.70 -3.45 -11.00
N LYS A 59 13.62 -3.60 -10.03
CA LYS A 59 13.55 -2.85 -8.76
C LYS A 59 13.57 -1.36 -9.01
N ASP A 60 14.46 -0.86 -9.88
CA ASP A 60 14.60 0.57 -10.18
C ASP A 60 13.35 1.12 -10.90
N LEU A 61 12.73 0.34 -11.78
CA LEU A 61 11.43 0.68 -12.38
C LEU A 61 10.33 0.81 -11.34
N MET A 62 10.24 -0.13 -10.40
CA MET A 62 9.27 -0.06 -9.30
C MET A 62 9.50 1.16 -8.41
N VAL A 63 10.75 1.52 -8.12
CA VAL A 63 11.09 2.72 -7.37
C VAL A 63 10.63 3.98 -8.11
N LYS A 64 10.93 4.09 -9.41
CA LYS A 64 10.50 5.22 -10.27
C LYS A 64 8.97 5.33 -10.33
N ALA A 65 8.26 4.19 -10.31
CA ALA A 65 6.80 4.12 -10.29
C ALA A 65 6.20 4.31 -8.88
N ASN A 66 6.99 4.72 -7.87
CA ASN A 66 6.55 4.87 -6.47
C ASN A 66 5.92 3.60 -5.88
N GLY A 67 6.42 2.43 -6.29
CA GLY A 67 5.96 1.12 -5.84
C GLY A 67 4.70 0.60 -6.54
N SER A 68 4.19 1.31 -7.55
CA SER A 68 3.18 0.78 -8.46
C SER A 68 3.82 -0.18 -9.47
N VAL A 69 3.07 -1.21 -9.85
CA VAL A 69 3.45 -2.15 -10.91
C VAL A 69 2.64 -1.95 -12.19
N GLN A 70 1.65 -1.05 -12.18
CA GLN A 70 0.65 -0.94 -13.24
C GLN A 70 1.24 -0.50 -14.59
N ASN A 71 2.21 0.41 -14.56
CA ASN A 71 2.82 0.98 -15.78
C ASN A 71 4.13 0.31 -16.19
N ILE A 72 4.51 -0.80 -15.58
CA ILE A 72 5.73 -1.56 -15.93
C ILE A 72 5.35 -2.59 -17.00
N ILE A 73 5.87 -2.43 -18.21
CA ILE A 73 5.49 -3.22 -19.38
C ILE A 73 5.81 -4.70 -19.17
N ASP A 74 6.96 -5.01 -18.60
CA ASP A 74 7.48 -6.37 -18.45
C ASP A 74 6.72 -7.20 -17.40
N ILE A 75 5.87 -6.58 -16.58
CA ILE A 75 5.07 -7.29 -15.58
C ILE A 75 3.76 -7.76 -16.23
N PRO A 76 3.43 -9.05 -16.17
CA PRO A 76 2.19 -9.60 -16.68
C PRO A 76 0.95 -9.02 -16.01
N ASP A 77 -0.17 -8.98 -16.72
CA ASP A 77 -1.40 -8.33 -16.26
C ASP A 77 -2.02 -8.99 -15.01
N ASP A 78 -1.85 -10.30 -14.85
CA ASP A 78 -2.30 -11.02 -13.67
C ASP A 78 -1.56 -10.58 -12.40
N LEU A 79 -0.25 -10.32 -12.48
CA LEU A 79 0.52 -9.75 -11.37
C LEU A 79 0.17 -8.28 -11.15
N LYS A 80 -0.08 -7.51 -12.21
CA LYS A 80 -0.56 -6.13 -12.08
C LYS A 80 -1.89 -6.08 -11.33
N GLU A 81 -2.82 -6.97 -11.65
CA GLU A 81 -4.12 -7.02 -10.96
C GLU A 81 -3.97 -7.41 -9.48
N LEU A 82 -3.12 -8.41 -9.19
CA LEU A 82 -2.89 -8.91 -7.85
C LEU A 82 -2.17 -7.90 -6.94
N TYR A 83 -1.19 -7.17 -7.48
CA TYR A 83 -0.32 -6.25 -6.72
C TYR A 83 -0.68 -4.78 -6.87
N LYS A 84 -1.96 -4.48 -7.14
CA LYS A 84 -2.49 -3.12 -7.04
C LYS A 84 -2.23 -2.54 -5.66
N THR A 85 -1.78 -1.30 -5.62
CA THR A 85 -1.72 -0.56 -4.37
C THR A 85 -3.11 -0.08 -3.98
N VAL A 86 -3.30 0.26 -2.72
CA VAL A 86 -4.58 0.76 -2.20
C VAL A 86 -5.05 2.04 -2.93
N TRP A 87 -4.12 2.82 -3.51
CA TRP A 87 -4.42 4.03 -4.29
C TRP A 87 -5.02 3.74 -5.66
N GLU A 88 -4.80 2.53 -6.17
CA GLU A 88 -5.23 2.05 -7.48
C GLU A 88 -6.54 1.26 -7.40
N MET A 89 -7.06 1.10 -6.18
CA MET A 89 -8.31 0.40 -5.90
C MET A 89 -9.45 1.36 -5.56
N SER A 90 -10.68 0.95 -5.87
CA SER A 90 -11.86 1.67 -5.41
C SER A 90 -11.98 1.57 -3.87
N GLN A 91 -12.12 2.71 -3.20
CA GLN A 91 -12.36 2.73 -1.76
C GLN A 91 -13.71 2.12 -1.37
N LYS A 92 -14.65 2.08 -2.32
CA LYS A 92 -15.90 1.33 -2.15
C LYS A 92 -15.61 -0.14 -1.86
N THR A 93 -14.68 -0.76 -2.58
CA THR A 93 -14.28 -2.16 -2.35
C THR A 93 -13.74 -2.37 -0.93
N ILE A 94 -12.96 -1.44 -0.40
CA ILE A 94 -12.46 -1.51 0.98
C ILE A 94 -13.62 -1.48 1.99
N ILE A 95 -14.60 -0.61 1.76
CA ILE A 95 -15.80 -0.51 2.61
C ILE A 95 -16.64 -1.79 2.50
N ASP A 96 -16.86 -2.33 1.30
CA ASP A 96 -17.62 -3.57 1.08
C ASP A 96 -16.96 -4.74 1.82
N MET A 97 -15.66 -4.93 1.67
CA MET A 97 -14.91 -5.97 2.40
C MET A 97 -14.99 -5.81 3.92
N ALA A 98 -15.02 -4.57 4.42
CA ALA A 98 -15.19 -4.29 5.85
C ALA A 98 -16.62 -4.61 6.30
N ALA A 99 -17.62 -4.31 5.49
CA ALA A 99 -19.02 -4.65 5.76
C ALA A 99 -19.25 -6.16 5.82
N ASP A 100 -18.69 -6.92 4.87
CA ASP A 100 -18.75 -8.39 4.83
C ASP A 100 -18.13 -9.01 6.09
N ARG A 101 -16.99 -8.50 6.55
CA ARG A 101 -16.38 -8.93 7.82
C ARG A 101 -17.18 -8.50 9.03
N GLY A 102 -17.88 -7.38 8.94
CA GLY A 102 -18.57 -6.71 10.04
C GLY A 102 -19.59 -7.59 10.76
N VAL A 103 -20.20 -8.54 10.07
CA VAL A 103 -21.19 -9.48 10.65
C VAL A 103 -20.56 -10.48 11.63
N TYR A 104 -19.24 -10.69 11.56
CA TYR A 104 -18.48 -11.61 12.41
C TYR A 104 -17.69 -10.88 13.50
N ILE A 105 -17.81 -9.57 13.61
CA ILE A 105 -17.00 -8.71 14.49
C ILE A 105 -17.92 -8.00 15.47
N ASP A 106 -17.60 -8.09 16.76
CA ASP A 106 -18.43 -7.51 17.82
C ASP A 106 -18.26 -5.99 17.91
N GLN A 107 -17.04 -5.51 17.74
CA GLN A 107 -16.69 -4.09 17.84
C GLN A 107 -16.48 -3.49 16.44
N SER A 108 -16.18 -2.20 16.38
CA SER A 108 -15.76 -1.52 15.15
C SER A 108 -14.42 -2.04 14.63
N GLN A 109 -14.15 -1.80 13.37
CA GLN A 109 -12.89 -2.15 12.71
C GLN A 109 -12.02 -0.91 12.55
N SER A 110 -10.71 -1.06 12.75
CA SER A 110 -9.72 -0.03 12.40
C SER A 110 -9.49 -0.04 10.89
N MET A 111 -10.38 0.61 10.15
CA MET A 111 -10.36 0.71 8.69
C MET A 111 -9.85 2.09 8.27
N ASN A 112 -8.80 2.15 7.46
CA ASN A 112 -8.33 3.37 6.84
C ASN A 112 -8.96 3.54 5.45
N LEU A 113 -9.20 4.78 5.05
CA LEU A 113 -9.60 5.12 3.69
C LEU A 113 -8.54 6.00 3.04
N PHE A 114 -8.31 5.78 1.75
CA PHE A 114 -7.20 6.34 1.00
C PHE A 114 -7.73 7.20 -0.15
N VAL A 115 -7.62 8.50 -0.01
CA VAL A 115 -8.13 9.46 -1.00
C VAL A 115 -7.01 10.43 -1.37
N GLU A 116 -6.54 10.37 -2.60
CA GLU A 116 -5.44 11.21 -3.08
C GLU A 116 -5.77 12.71 -2.94
N SER A 117 -6.97 13.09 -3.36
CA SER A 117 -7.48 14.47 -3.28
C SER A 117 -8.85 14.47 -2.61
N PRO A 118 -8.89 14.57 -1.26
CA PRO A 118 -10.15 14.55 -0.52
C PRO A 118 -10.96 15.84 -0.75
N THR A 119 -12.26 15.66 -0.96
CA THR A 119 -13.26 16.75 -0.97
C THR A 119 -14.37 16.42 -0.01
N ILE A 120 -15.09 17.44 0.48
CA ILE A 120 -16.23 17.24 1.39
C ILE A 120 -17.25 16.27 0.78
N SER A 121 -17.58 16.45 -0.50
CA SER A 121 -18.53 15.58 -1.20
C SER A 121 -18.09 14.12 -1.24
N LYS A 122 -16.81 13.85 -1.59
CA LYS A 122 -16.26 12.48 -1.60
C LYS A 122 -16.32 11.86 -0.20
N LEU A 123 -15.87 12.59 0.81
CA LEU A 123 -15.86 12.08 2.19
C LEU A 123 -17.28 11.83 2.71
N SER A 124 -18.22 12.76 2.48
CA SER A 124 -19.62 12.57 2.85
C SER A 124 -20.21 11.33 2.17
N SER A 125 -19.96 11.14 0.87
CA SER A 125 -20.44 9.96 0.13
C SER A 125 -19.87 8.66 0.70
N MET A 126 -18.59 8.64 1.04
CA MET A 126 -17.93 7.46 1.63
C MET A 126 -18.49 7.14 3.02
N HIS A 127 -18.67 8.15 3.89
CA HIS A 127 -19.27 7.95 5.21
C HIS A 127 -20.73 7.49 5.14
N MET A 128 -21.52 8.09 4.25
CA MET A 128 -22.89 7.66 4.03
C MET A 128 -22.99 6.25 3.47
N TYR A 129 -22.06 5.88 2.60
CA TYR A 129 -21.99 4.51 2.10
C TYR A 129 -21.63 3.53 3.20
N ALA A 130 -20.60 3.80 3.98
CA ALA A 130 -20.18 2.98 5.12
C ALA A 130 -21.32 2.79 6.15
N TRP A 131 -22.06 3.85 6.43
CA TRP A 131 -23.24 3.76 7.30
C TRP A 131 -24.35 2.90 6.70
N LYS A 132 -24.67 3.07 5.43
CA LYS A 132 -25.70 2.29 4.73
C LYS A 132 -25.37 0.79 4.64
N THR A 133 -24.08 0.45 4.56
CA THR A 133 -23.63 -0.95 4.55
C THR A 133 -23.51 -1.57 5.94
N GLY A 134 -23.88 -0.82 6.99
CA GLY A 134 -23.98 -1.33 8.36
C GLY A 134 -22.68 -1.28 9.16
N LEU A 135 -21.67 -0.54 8.72
CA LEU A 135 -20.44 -0.37 9.50
C LEU A 135 -20.72 0.43 10.79
N LYS A 136 -20.20 -0.06 11.91
CA LYS A 136 -20.30 0.59 13.23
C LYS A 136 -19.52 1.89 13.31
N THR A 137 -18.39 1.96 12.58
CA THR A 137 -17.54 3.15 12.41
C THR A 137 -17.17 3.27 10.93
N GLY A 138 -17.30 4.46 10.37
CA GLY A 138 -17.06 4.66 8.94
C GLY A 138 -15.59 4.71 8.53
N MET A 139 -14.67 5.09 9.45
CA MET A 139 -13.25 5.25 9.13
C MET A 139 -12.44 5.43 10.42
N TYR A 140 -11.22 4.89 10.45
CA TYR A 140 -10.22 5.13 11.48
C TYR A 140 -9.34 6.33 11.09
N TYR A 141 -8.59 6.22 9.99
CA TYR A 141 -7.84 7.34 9.42
C TYR A 141 -8.23 7.59 7.96
N LEU A 142 -8.28 8.87 7.60
CA LEU A 142 -8.22 9.31 6.22
C LEU A 142 -6.74 9.48 5.84
N ARG A 143 -6.29 8.72 4.85
CA ARG A 143 -4.95 8.83 4.29
C ARG A 143 -5.04 9.59 2.97
N SER A 144 -4.20 10.62 2.81
CA SER A 144 -4.05 11.35 1.55
C SER A 144 -2.63 11.25 1.04
N LYS A 145 -2.43 11.35 -0.27
CA LYS A 145 -1.08 11.46 -0.83
C LYS A 145 -0.52 12.84 -0.52
N ALA A 146 0.72 12.89 -0.04
CA ALA A 146 1.44 14.15 0.05
C ALA A 146 1.64 14.74 -1.36
N LYS A 147 1.45 16.05 -1.51
CA LYS A 147 1.61 16.76 -2.79
C LYS A 147 3.04 16.70 -3.34
N SER A 148 4.03 16.49 -2.49
CA SER A 148 5.41 16.20 -2.87
C SER A 148 5.94 15.07 -1.99
N ARG A 149 6.30 13.96 -2.59
CA ARG A 149 7.17 12.96 -1.98
C ARG A 149 8.49 13.02 -2.75
N PRO A 150 9.53 13.62 -2.21
CA PRO A 150 10.86 13.26 -2.64
C PRO A 150 11.15 11.86 -2.05
N ILE A 151 10.77 10.80 -2.72
CA ILE A 151 11.51 9.56 -2.59
C ILE A 151 12.80 9.82 -3.36
N GLN A 152 13.71 10.53 -2.73
CA GLN A 152 15.08 10.58 -3.19
C GLN A 152 15.70 9.24 -2.81
N PHE A 153 15.47 8.22 -3.62
CA PHE A 153 16.51 7.25 -3.84
C PHE A 153 17.57 8.04 -4.62
N SER A 154 18.66 8.37 -3.99
CA SER A 154 19.89 8.64 -4.73
C SER A 154 20.19 7.35 -5.49
N LEU A 155 19.79 7.28 -6.75
CA LEU A 155 20.40 6.35 -7.69
C LEU A 155 21.87 6.69 -7.58
N GLU A 156 22.70 5.74 -7.13
CA GLU A 156 24.13 5.90 -7.16
C GLU A 156 24.48 6.33 -8.57
N ALA A 157 24.77 7.60 -8.72
CA ALA A 157 25.47 8.07 -9.89
C ALA A 157 26.81 7.34 -9.83
N GLU A 158 27.03 6.39 -10.73
CA GLU A 158 28.33 5.76 -10.91
C GLU A 158 29.32 6.92 -11.04
N CYS A 159 30.16 7.04 -10.04
CA CYS A 159 31.21 8.05 -10.03
C CYS A 159 32.23 7.62 -11.08
N SER A 160 32.03 8.05 -12.32
CA SER A 160 32.94 7.83 -13.46
C SER A 160 34.22 8.66 -13.36
N MET A 161 34.56 9.22 -12.20
CA MET A 161 35.72 10.08 -11.99
C MET A 161 36.78 9.52 -11.03
N CYS A 162 36.79 8.21 -10.76
CA CYS A 162 37.86 7.56 -10.01
C CYS A 162 38.70 6.63 -10.90
N SER A 163 39.11 7.08 -12.08
CA SER A 163 40.15 6.44 -12.88
C SER A 163 41.01 7.53 -13.54
N ALA A 164 41.93 8.04 -12.76
CA ALA A 164 43.13 8.71 -13.23
C ALA A 164 44.25 8.44 -12.21
#